data_ca1fd4e7ad022a162475089c2d67c40b
#
_entry.id   ca1fd4e7ad022a162475089c2d67c40b
#
_cell.length_a   1.000
_cell.length_b   1.000
_cell.length_c   1.000
_cell.angle_alpha   90.00
_cell.angle_beta   90.00
_cell.angle_gamma   90.00
#
_symmetry.space_group_name_H-M   'P 1'
#
loop_
_entity.id
_entity.type
_entity.pdbx_description
1 polymer ?
#
loop_
_entity_poly.entity_id
_entity_poly.type
_entity_poly.pdbx_seq_one_letter_code
_entity_poly.pdbx_strand_id
1 'polypeptide(L)'
;LSVDQVTFLQPIHVGELVTFLASVNYTGHSSMEVGIKVVAEEIRTQIVRHVNSCFFTMVAVDEARKPTAVPQLSPSTPDERRRWAAALLRKELRKEQAARFEQVRLEAAGQAAA
;
A
#
# COMPACT_ATOMS: atom_id res chain seq x y z
N LEU A 1 -6.90 -7.11 -5.25
CA LEU A 1 -6.71 -5.87 -4.48
C LEU A 1 -6.40 -6.20 -3.03
N SER A 2 -5.35 -5.66 -2.52
CA SER A 2 -4.95 -5.78 -1.12
C SER A 2 -4.59 -4.39 -0.60
N VAL A 3 -4.91 -4.13 0.66
CA VAL A 3 -4.56 -2.87 1.34
C VAL A 3 -3.64 -3.23 2.50
N ASP A 4 -2.48 -2.59 2.56
CA ASP A 4 -1.61 -2.69 3.70
C ASP A 4 -2.17 -1.86 4.87
N GLN A 5 -1.55 -1.94 6.02
CA GLN A 5 -2.01 -1.25 7.21
C GLN A 5 -2.26 0.23 6.94
N VAL A 6 -3.46 0.70 7.32
CA VAL A 6 -3.85 2.11 7.22
C VAL A 6 -3.83 2.72 8.61
N THR A 7 -3.02 3.75 8.80
CA THR A 7 -2.87 4.43 10.09
C THR A 7 -3.13 5.92 9.90
N PHE A 8 -4.05 6.46 10.69
CA PHE A 8 -4.28 7.90 10.74
C PHE A 8 -3.34 8.53 11.78
N LEU A 9 -2.46 9.39 11.30
CA LEU A 9 -1.51 10.10 12.16
C LEU A 9 -2.16 11.28 12.88
N GLN A 10 -3.17 11.87 12.24
CA GLN A 10 -3.92 13.00 12.76
C GLN A 10 -5.39 12.92 12.31
N PRO A 11 -6.32 13.50 13.08
CA PRO A 11 -7.72 13.54 12.69
C PRO A 11 -7.96 14.52 11.54
N ILE A 12 -9.05 14.28 10.81
CA ILE A 12 -9.57 15.17 9.79
C ILE A 12 -10.85 15.79 10.36
N HIS A 13 -10.99 17.11 10.24
CA HIS A 13 -12.15 17.84 10.74
C HIS A 13 -13.06 18.28 9.59
N VAL A 14 -14.35 18.37 9.87
CA VAL A 14 -15.34 18.90 8.94
C VAL A 14 -14.94 20.32 8.54
N GLY A 15 -15.02 20.63 7.25
CA GLY A 15 -14.64 21.95 6.72
C GLY A 15 -13.20 22.05 6.23
N GLU A 16 -12.39 21.02 6.45
CA GLU A 16 -11.03 20.97 5.92
C GLU A 16 -11.02 20.52 4.46
N LEU A 17 -10.05 21.02 3.69
CA LEU A 17 -9.77 20.55 2.34
C LEU A 17 -8.88 19.33 2.41
N VAL A 18 -9.36 18.20 1.87
CA VAL A 18 -8.60 16.95 1.86
C VAL A 18 -8.07 16.70 0.46
N THR A 19 -6.77 16.46 0.34
CA THR A 19 -6.12 16.17 -0.94
C THR A 19 -5.49 14.79 -0.88
N PHE A 20 -5.72 14.00 -1.92
CA PHE A 20 -5.15 12.68 -2.11
C PHE A 20 -4.07 12.76 -3.19
N LEU A 21 -2.83 12.44 -2.83
CA LEU A 21 -1.69 12.40 -3.74
C LEU A 21 -1.31 10.95 -3.96
N ALA A 22 -1.52 10.44 -5.16
CA ALA A 22 -1.28 9.03 -5.47
C ALA A 22 -0.14 8.87 -6.46
N SER A 23 0.63 7.80 -6.29
CA SER A 23 1.69 7.43 -7.22
C SER A 23 1.82 5.92 -7.34
N VAL A 24 2.24 5.45 -8.52
CA VAL A 24 2.67 4.07 -8.69
C VAL A 24 4.10 3.97 -8.19
N ASN A 25 4.32 3.20 -7.14
CA ASN A 25 5.63 3.09 -6.50
C ASN A 25 6.47 1.94 -7.05
N TYR A 26 5.81 0.88 -7.50
CA TYR A 26 6.46 -0.36 -7.91
C TYR A 26 5.56 -1.15 -8.87
N THR A 27 6.18 -1.83 -9.84
CA THR A 27 5.51 -2.77 -10.74
C THR A 27 6.22 -4.12 -10.69
N GLY A 28 5.47 -5.18 -10.45
CA GLY A 28 5.89 -6.55 -10.68
C GLY A 28 5.49 -7.00 -12.08
N HIS A 29 5.30 -8.31 -12.30
CA HIS A 29 4.86 -8.81 -13.59
C HIS A 29 3.41 -8.42 -13.88
N SER A 30 2.49 -8.74 -12.97
CA SER A 30 1.05 -8.47 -13.12
C SER A 30 0.49 -7.60 -12.01
N SER A 31 1.32 -7.15 -11.09
CA SER A 31 0.91 -6.36 -9.94
C SER A 31 1.61 -5.02 -9.89
N MET A 32 1.04 -4.11 -9.15
CA MET A 32 1.64 -2.80 -8.86
C MET A 32 1.28 -2.36 -7.45
N GLU A 33 2.16 -1.58 -6.84
CA GLU A 33 1.83 -0.87 -5.62
C GLU A 33 1.50 0.57 -5.93
N VAL A 34 0.33 1.01 -5.46
CA VAL A 34 -0.09 2.42 -5.52
C VAL A 34 -0.04 2.97 -4.10
N GLY A 35 0.78 3.99 -3.89
CA GLY A 35 0.84 4.72 -2.64
C GLY A 35 -0.05 5.95 -2.69
N ILE A 36 -0.74 6.23 -1.59
CA ILE A 36 -1.59 7.41 -1.46
C ILE A 36 -1.21 8.15 -0.19
N LYS A 37 -0.87 9.42 -0.37
CA LYS A 37 -0.62 10.35 0.73
C LYS A 37 -1.85 11.24 0.86
N VAL A 38 -2.41 11.32 2.06
CA VAL A 38 -3.58 12.16 2.34
C VAL A 38 -3.13 13.33 3.19
N VAL A 39 -3.44 14.52 2.74
CA VAL A 39 -3.18 15.77 3.47
C VAL A 39 -4.49 16.51 3.70
N ALA A 40 -4.60 17.17 4.85
CA ALA A 40 -5.73 18.01 5.18
C ALA A 40 -5.25 19.44 5.37
N GLU A 41 -6.00 20.39 4.83
CA GLU A 41 -5.70 21.81 4.92
C GLU A 41 -6.85 22.54 5.59
N GLU A 42 -6.55 23.32 6.63
CA GLU A 42 -7.51 24.25 7.18
C GLU A 42 -7.59 25.48 6.26
N ILE A 43 -8.77 25.73 5.69
CA ILE A 43 -8.95 26.73 4.65
C ILE A 43 -8.61 28.14 5.15
N ARG A 44 -8.93 28.46 6.42
CA ARG A 44 -8.71 29.79 6.99
C ARG A 44 -7.24 30.12 7.22
N THR A 45 -6.49 29.17 7.79
CA THR A 45 -5.09 29.34 8.15
C THR A 45 -4.12 28.87 7.09
N GLN A 46 -4.61 28.08 6.12
CA GLN A 46 -3.81 27.42 5.07
C GLN A 46 -2.73 26.50 5.64
N ILE A 47 -2.92 26.00 6.86
CA ILE A 47 -2.03 25.03 7.47
C ILE A 47 -2.35 23.65 6.91
N VAL A 48 -1.33 23.01 6.31
CA VAL A 48 -1.44 21.67 5.70
C VAL A 48 -0.82 20.65 6.65
N ARG A 49 -1.55 19.55 6.90
CA ARG A 49 -1.09 18.45 7.74
C ARG A 49 -1.09 17.15 6.94
N HIS A 50 -0.07 16.33 7.14
CA HIS A 50 -0.07 14.95 6.65
C HIS A 50 -0.90 14.10 7.63
N VAL A 51 -2.03 13.56 7.18
CA VAL A 51 -2.94 12.81 8.04
C VAL A 51 -2.87 11.31 7.86
N ASN A 52 -2.49 10.85 6.66
CA ASN A 52 -2.47 9.42 6.35
C ASN A 52 -1.55 9.12 5.17
N SER A 53 -0.95 7.93 5.19
CA SER A 53 -0.35 7.29 4.02
C SER A 53 -0.83 5.85 3.98
N CYS A 54 -1.24 5.37 2.81
CA CYS A 54 -1.64 3.99 2.63
C CYS A 54 -1.12 3.45 1.30
N PHE A 55 -1.05 2.13 1.22
CA PHE A 55 -0.45 1.43 0.08
C PHE A 55 -1.40 0.33 -0.38
N PHE A 56 -1.71 0.34 -1.66
CA PHE A 56 -2.60 -0.63 -2.27
C PHE A 56 -1.82 -1.51 -3.24
N THR A 57 -2.02 -2.81 -3.14
CA THR A 57 -1.52 -3.75 -4.15
C THR A 57 -2.64 -4.04 -5.13
N MET A 58 -2.42 -3.68 -6.40
CA MET A 58 -3.34 -3.90 -7.48
C MET A 58 -2.80 -5.02 -8.38
N VAL A 59 -3.69 -5.88 -8.87
CA VAL A 59 -3.32 -6.92 -9.82
C VAL A 59 -4.10 -6.67 -11.10
N ALA A 60 -3.38 -6.59 -12.23
CA ALA A 60 -4.00 -6.47 -13.53
C ALA A 60 -4.57 -7.82 -13.97
N VAL A 61 -5.78 -7.80 -14.48
CA VAL A 61 -6.44 -8.99 -15.00
C VAL A 61 -6.93 -8.73 -16.42
N ASP A 62 -6.94 -9.78 -17.24
CA ASP A 62 -7.47 -9.73 -18.59
C ASP A 62 -9.01 -9.90 -18.60
N GLU A 63 -9.60 -9.97 -19.79
CA GLU A 63 -11.05 -10.17 -19.95
C GLU A 63 -11.53 -11.49 -19.33
N ALA A 64 -10.67 -12.51 -19.30
CA ALA A 64 -10.95 -13.80 -18.67
C ALA A 64 -10.68 -13.79 -17.15
N ARG A 65 -10.39 -12.63 -16.55
CA ARG A 65 -10.06 -12.43 -15.13
C ARG A 65 -8.80 -13.16 -14.68
N LYS A 66 -7.87 -13.39 -15.60
CA LYS A 66 -6.57 -13.97 -15.29
C LYS A 66 -5.52 -12.87 -15.19
N PRO A 67 -4.51 -13.03 -14.31
CA PRO A 67 -3.43 -12.05 -14.21
C PRO A 67 -2.77 -11.79 -15.56
N THR A 68 -2.54 -10.53 -15.88
CA THR A 68 -1.89 -10.10 -17.11
C THR A 68 -0.77 -9.12 -16.79
N ALA A 69 0.20 -9.02 -17.71
CA ALA A 69 1.36 -8.16 -17.51
C ALA A 69 0.97 -6.68 -17.45
N VAL A 70 1.60 -5.92 -16.55
CA VAL A 70 1.46 -4.47 -16.46
C VAL A 70 2.62 -3.77 -17.17
N PRO A 71 2.41 -2.54 -17.70
CA PRO A 71 3.53 -1.72 -18.17
C PRO A 71 4.54 -1.51 -17.04
N GLN A 72 5.82 -1.59 -17.35
CA GLN A 72 6.86 -1.49 -16.34
C GLN A 72 7.20 -0.04 -16.00
N LEU A 73 7.27 0.23 -14.70
CA LEU A 73 7.74 1.51 -14.19
C LEU A 73 9.27 1.57 -14.29
N SER A 74 9.79 2.73 -14.70
CA SER A 74 11.24 2.98 -14.76
C SER A 74 11.58 4.14 -13.82
N PRO A 75 11.88 3.86 -12.54
CA PRO A 75 12.20 4.92 -11.59
C PRO A 75 13.50 5.62 -12.00
N SER A 76 13.45 6.94 -12.15
CA SER A 76 14.58 7.74 -12.64
C SER A 76 15.06 8.78 -11.63
N THR A 77 14.19 9.27 -10.75
CA THR A 77 14.56 10.24 -9.72
C THR A 77 14.94 9.56 -8.42
N PRO A 78 15.69 10.22 -7.52
CA PRO A 78 15.98 9.68 -6.19
C PRO A 78 14.71 9.33 -5.39
N ASP A 79 13.67 10.17 -5.46
CA ASP A 79 12.40 9.92 -4.79
C ASP A 79 11.67 8.70 -5.36
N GLU A 80 11.64 8.54 -6.67
CA GLU A 80 11.05 7.38 -7.31
C GLU A 80 11.78 6.10 -6.92
N ARG A 81 13.11 6.12 -6.90
CA ARG A 81 13.93 4.98 -6.47
C ARG A 81 13.70 4.63 -4.99
N ARG A 82 13.55 5.64 -4.15
CA ARG A 82 13.23 5.44 -2.73
C ARG A 82 11.87 4.78 -2.56
N ARG A 83 10.86 5.26 -3.28
CA ARG A 83 9.51 4.68 -3.24
C ARG A 83 9.50 3.24 -3.75
N TRP A 84 10.27 2.95 -4.80
CA TRP A 84 10.45 1.59 -5.32
C TRP A 84 11.07 0.66 -4.27
N ALA A 85 12.17 1.07 -3.66
CA ALA A 85 12.85 0.27 -2.64
C ALA A 85 11.95 0.01 -1.43
N ALA A 86 11.23 1.03 -0.97
CA ALA A 86 10.28 0.89 0.13
C ALA A 86 9.13 -0.05 -0.22
N ALA A 87 8.63 -0.01 -1.45
CA ALA A 87 7.58 -0.90 -1.93
C ALA A 87 8.04 -2.36 -1.97
N LEU A 88 9.28 -2.60 -2.40
CA LEU A 88 9.88 -3.93 -2.37
C LEU A 88 9.99 -4.47 -0.94
N LEU A 89 10.41 -3.64 -0.01
CA LEU A 89 10.48 -4.01 1.40
C LEU A 89 9.10 -4.35 1.95
N ARG A 90 8.08 -3.55 1.64
CA ARG A 90 6.70 -3.86 2.06
C ARG A 90 6.22 -5.19 1.49
N LYS A 91 6.56 -5.50 0.24
CA LYS A 91 6.23 -6.79 -0.40
C LYS A 91 6.87 -7.96 0.35
N GLU A 92 8.13 -7.84 0.69
CA GLU A 92 8.86 -8.86 1.46
C GLU A 92 8.26 -9.05 2.85
N LEU A 93 7.95 -7.95 3.54
CA LEU A 93 7.34 -7.98 4.87
C LEU A 93 5.95 -8.62 4.85
N ARG A 94 5.14 -8.38 3.79
CA ARG A 94 3.85 -9.04 3.63
C ARG A 94 4.00 -10.55 3.49
N LYS A 95 4.98 -11.02 2.72
CA LYS A 95 5.26 -12.45 2.57
C LYS A 95 5.67 -13.08 3.90
N GLU A 96 6.56 -12.42 4.63
CA GLU A 96 6.99 -12.86 5.95
C GLU A 96 5.83 -12.90 6.94
N GLN A 97 5.01 -11.85 6.97
CA GLN A 97 3.84 -11.78 7.84
C GLN A 97 2.83 -12.88 7.51
N ALA A 98 2.55 -13.12 6.24
CA ALA A 98 1.64 -14.18 5.81
C ALA A 98 2.18 -15.57 6.22
N ALA A 99 3.49 -15.80 6.10
CA ALA A 99 4.12 -17.04 6.52
C ALA A 99 4.02 -17.25 8.03
N ARG A 100 4.21 -16.19 8.82
CA ARG A 100 4.10 -16.25 10.28
C ARG A 100 2.67 -16.54 10.75
N PHE A 101 1.68 -15.91 10.13
CA PHE A 101 0.27 -16.18 10.44
C PHE A 101 -0.13 -17.59 10.05
N GLU A 102 0.37 -18.09 8.91
CA GLU A 102 0.13 -19.48 8.50
C GLU A 102 0.74 -20.47 9.49
N GLN A 103 1.93 -20.19 10.00
CA GLN A 103 2.58 -20.99 11.05
C GLN A 103 1.71 -21.09 12.31
N VAL A 104 1.19 -19.96 12.78
CA VAL A 104 0.29 -19.92 13.95
C VAL A 104 -0.97 -20.74 13.69
N ARG A 105 -1.55 -20.63 12.49
CA ARG A 105 -2.72 -21.40 12.10
C ARG A 105 -2.47 -22.90 12.12
N LEU A 106 -1.32 -23.33 11.58
CA LEU A 106 -0.94 -24.75 11.56
C LEU A 106 -0.67 -25.28 12.96
N GLU A 107 -0.01 -24.52 13.82
CA GLU A 107 0.22 -24.89 15.21
C GLU A 107 -1.09 -25.03 15.98
N ALA A 108 -2.01 -24.10 15.83
CA ALA A 108 -3.33 -24.15 16.44
C ALA A 108 -4.12 -25.37 15.97
N ALA A 109 -4.07 -25.69 14.67
CA ALA A 109 -4.73 -26.88 14.11
C ALA A 109 -4.12 -28.16 14.63
N GLY A 110 -2.78 -28.22 14.78
CA GLY A 110 -2.07 -29.34 15.36
C GLY A 110 -2.44 -29.58 16.83
N GLN A 111 -2.54 -28.51 17.62
CA GLN A 111 -2.98 -28.59 19.02
C GLN A 111 -4.43 -29.03 19.13
N ALA A 112 -5.32 -28.58 18.27
CA ALA A 112 -6.72 -28.99 18.26
C ALA A 112 -6.91 -30.45 17.86
N ALA A 113 -6.01 -31.01 17.03
CA ALA A 113 -6.02 -32.41 16.63
C ALA A 113 -5.40 -33.36 17.66
N ALA A 114 -4.62 -32.83 18.56
CA ALA A 114 -4.01 -33.60 19.64
C ALA A 114 -4.98 -33.76 20.80
#